data_8317e43f00955656e2e4f744eb35abdb
#
_entry.id   8317e43f00955656e2e4f744eb35abdb
#
_cell.length_a   1.000
_cell.length_b   1.000
_cell.length_c   1.000
_cell.angle_alpha   90.00
_cell.angle_beta   90.00
_cell.angle_gamma   90.00
#
_symmetry.space_group_name_H-M   'P 1'
#
loop_
_entity.id
_entity.type
_entity.pdbx_description
1 polymer ?
#
loop_
_entity_poly.entity_id
_entity_poly.type
_entity_poly.pdbx_seq_one_letter_code
_entity_poly.pdbx_strand_id
1 'polypeptide(L)'
;MKKAIIFCYSIIAMVFLASCMSKPSVSDSTSNVDITGKTWKLTELNGQPITLKNPQANPYFKLNTSDMRYTGHGGCNGVGGTFELKSSVMRIKFNQGMSTMIACDDLETERAFVQALLSADNYSVNGNTLTLNKARMAPLAKFVLR
;
A
#
# COMPACT_ATOMS: atom_id res chain seq x y z
N MET A 1 41.76 4.71 56.80
CA MET A 1 40.85 5.54 55.92
C MET A 1 40.98 5.27 54.42
N LYS A 2 42.10 4.75 53.89
CA LYS A 2 42.26 4.45 52.44
C LYS A 2 41.55 3.17 51.95
N LYS A 3 41.23 2.21 52.81
CA LYS A 3 40.59 0.94 52.43
C LYS A 3 39.05 1.02 52.29
N ALA A 4 38.40 2.01 52.92
CA ALA A 4 36.96 2.20 52.82
C ALA A 4 36.50 2.86 51.50
N ILE A 5 37.38 3.64 50.86
CA ILE A 5 37.08 4.37 49.61
C ILE A 5 37.10 3.45 48.41
N ILE A 6 37.92 2.38 48.43
CA ILE A 6 38.02 1.41 47.31
C ILE A 6 36.77 0.51 47.24
N PHE A 7 36.13 0.22 48.39
CA PHE A 7 34.92 -0.59 48.43
C PHE A 7 33.66 0.14 47.89
N CYS A 8 33.58 1.47 48.09
CA CYS A 8 32.47 2.26 47.54
C CYS A 8 32.55 2.40 46.01
N TYR A 9 33.74 2.47 45.41
CA TYR A 9 33.90 2.55 43.96
C TYR A 9 33.52 1.26 43.24
N SER A 10 33.68 0.10 43.89
CA SER A 10 33.33 -1.21 43.30
C SER A 10 31.82 -1.47 43.23
N ILE A 11 31.02 -0.82 44.08
CA ILE A 11 29.55 -0.99 44.11
C ILE A 11 28.86 -0.07 43.10
N ILE A 12 29.44 1.09 42.77
CA ILE A 12 28.88 2.06 41.83
C ILE A 12 29.06 1.60 40.37
N ALA A 13 30.06 0.75 40.09
CA ALA A 13 30.30 0.25 38.72
C ALA A 13 29.33 -0.86 38.25
N MET A 14 28.50 -1.40 39.15
CA MET A 14 27.65 -2.56 38.85
C MET A 14 26.16 -2.24 38.57
N VAL A 15 25.77 -0.96 38.56
CA VAL A 15 24.35 -0.53 38.42
C VAL A 15 24.02 -0.05 37.00
N PHE A 16 24.98 -0.03 36.04
CA PHE A 16 24.74 0.55 34.71
C PHE A 16 24.48 -0.45 33.57
N LEU A 17 24.14 -1.71 33.83
CA LEU A 17 23.91 -2.72 32.79
C LEU A 17 22.46 -3.26 32.69
N ALA A 18 21.50 -2.53 33.21
CA ALA A 18 20.07 -2.87 32.97
C ALA A 18 19.42 -1.87 31.98
N SER A 19 20.08 -1.64 30.83
CA SER A 19 19.40 -1.03 29.70
C SER A 19 18.56 -2.11 28.99
N CYS A 20 17.31 -2.26 29.42
CA CYS A 20 16.31 -2.99 28.65
C CYS A 20 16.17 -2.32 27.29
N MET A 21 16.82 -2.87 26.27
CA MET A 21 16.46 -2.64 24.88
C MET A 21 15.07 -3.23 24.65
N SER A 22 14.03 -2.42 24.86
CA SER A 22 12.70 -2.68 24.31
C SER A 22 12.85 -2.61 22.81
N LYS A 23 13.01 -3.77 22.14
CA LYS A 23 12.79 -3.86 20.71
C LYS A 23 11.35 -3.43 20.47
N PRO A 24 11.09 -2.42 19.60
CA PRO A 24 9.75 -2.25 19.10
C PRO A 24 9.41 -3.56 18.36
N SER A 25 8.46 -4.32 18.88
CA SER A 25 7.85 -5.42 18.16
C SER A 25 7.10 -4.78 17.00
N VAL A 26 7.75 -4.65 15.86
CA VAL A 26 7.04 -4.50 14.59
C VAL A 26 6.29 -5.83 14.46
N SER A 27 5.03 -5.81 14.85
CA SER A 27 4.09 -6.87 14.51
C SER A 27 3.93 -6.80 13.01
N ASP A 28 4.77 -7.54 12.31
CA ASP A 28 4.61 -7.86 10.89
C ASP A 28 3.42 -8.81 10.79
N SER A 29 2.23 -8.23 10.99
CA SER A 29 0.98 -8.90 10.70
C SER A 29 0.83 -8.89 9.19
N THR A 30 1.59 -9.74 8.52
CA THR A 30 1.31 -10.13 7.14
C THR A 30 0.04 -10.99 7.16
N SER A 31 -1.04 -10.41 7.69
CA SER A 31 -2.36 -10.99 7.57
C SER A 31 -2.71 -10.94 6.08
N ASN A 32 -3.03 -12.09 5.54
CA ASN A 32 -3.52 -12.25 4.18
C ASN A 32 -4.89 -11.56 4.07
N VAL A 33 -4.87 -10.21 4.06
CA VAL A 33 -6.09 -9.41 4.03
C VAL A 33 -6.72 -9.58 2.65
N ASP A 34 -7.93 -10.10 2.63
CA ASP A 34 -8.70 -10.18 1.39
C ASP A 34 -8.94 -8.76 0.84
N ILE A 35 -8.44 -8.52 -0.38
CA ILE A 35 -8.55 -7.25 -1.08
C ILE A 35 -9.76 -7.21 -2.03
N THR A 36 -10.52 -8.29 -2.13
CA THR A 36 -11.66 -8.41 -3.04
C THR A 36 -12.96 -7.90 -2.41
N GLY A 37 -13.96 -7.64 -3.22
CA GLY A 37 -15.27 -7.15 -2.76
C GLY A 37 -15.27 -5.72 -2.17
N LYS A 38 -14.12 -5.09 -2.05
CA LYS A 38 -13.90 -3.79 -1.42
C LYS A 38 -13.62 -2.73 -2.47
N THR A 39 -13.94 -1.46 -2.16
CA THR A 39 -13.62 -0.31 -3.01
C THR A 39 -12.32 0.32 -2.54
N TRP A 40 -11.33 0.34 -3.42
CA TRP A 40 -9.99 0.89 -3.19
C TRP A 40 -9.84 2.23 -3.88
N LYS A 41 -9.79 3.30 -3.10
CA LYS A 41 -9.70 4.69 -3.56
C LYS A 41 -8.25 5.13 -3.66
N LEU A 42 -7.85 5.67 -4.83
CA LEU A 42 -6.49 6.11 -5.09
C LEU A 42 -6.08 7.29 -4.21
N THR A 43 -4.87 7.25 -3.68
CA THR A 43 -4.27 8.33 -2.87
C THR A 43 -2.92 8.79 -3.40
N GLU A 44 -2.13 7.87 -3.97
CA GLU A 44 -0.80 8.19 -4.50
C GLU A 44 -0.55 7.47 -5.83
N LEU A 45 0.18 8.13 -6.73
CA LEU A 45 0.73 7.56 -7.95
C LEU A 45 2.24 7.83 -8.00
N ASN A 46 3.02 6.79 -8.30
CA ASN A 46 4.48 6.86 -8.40
C ASN A 46 5.15 7.53 -7.19
N GLY A 47 4.62 7.27 -5.99
CA GLY A 47 5.12 7.81 -4.72
C GLY A 47 4.73 9.27 -4.44
N GLN A 48 3.86 9.87 -5.25
CA GLN A 48 3.36 11.23 -5.06
C GLN A 48 1.85 11.23 -4.78
N PRO A 49 1.37 12.03 -3.81
CA PRO A 49 -0.06 12.25 -3.63
C PRO A 49 -0.71 12.76 -4.91
N ILE A 50 -1.91 12.24 -5.22
CA ILE A 50 -2.67 12.74 -6.38
C ILE A 50 -3.28 14.09 -6.08
N THR A 51 -3.32 14.97 -7.08
CA THR A 51 -4.06 16.22 -7.06
C THR A 51 -5.05 16.20 -8.22
N LEU A 52 -6.34 16.33 -7.93
CA LEU A 52 -7.41 16.30 -8.92
C LEU A 52 -8.00 17.70 -9.09
N LYS A 53 -8.31 18.06 -10.30
CA LYS A 53 -9.09 19.28 -10.61
C LYS A 53 -10.55 19.10 -10.23
N ASN A 54 -11.07 17.88 -10.37
CA ASN A 54 -12.37 17.51 -9.84
C ASN A 54 -12.23 16.51 -8.66
N PRO A 55 -12.21 16.97 -7.39
CA PRO A 55 -12.08 16.10 -6.22
C PRO A 55 -13.21 15.07 -6.06
N GLN A 56 -14.37 15.30 -6.69
CA GLN A 56 -15.52 14.38 -6.66
C GLN A 56 -15.27 13.12 -7.49
N ALA A 57 -14.43 13.23 -8.52
CA ALA A 57 -14.12 12.15 -9.46
C ALA A 57 -12.85 11.35 -9.08
N ASN A 58 -12.63 11.12 -7.78
CA ASN A 58 -11.45 10.42 -7.31
C ASN A 58 -11.36 8.99 -7.87
N PRO A 59 -10.23 8.59 -8.47
CA PRO A 59 -10.05 7.26 -9.04
C PRO A 59 -10.19 6.15 -8.00
N TYR A 60 -10.81 5.04 -8.41
CA TYR A 60 -10.97 3.85 -7.57
C TYR A 60 -11.10 2.58 -8.41
N PHE A 61 -10.91 1.44 -7.77
CA PHE A 61 -11.28 0.14 -8.34
C PHE A 61 -11.87 -0.81 -7.28
N LYS A 62 -12.55 -1.83 -7.77
CA LYS A 62 -13.09 -2.95 -6.99
C LYS A 62 -12.81 -4.25 -7.73
N LEU A 63 -12.41 -5.29 -7.00
CA LEU A 63 -12.19 -6.64 -7.50
C LEU A 63 -13.41 -7.51 -7.21
N ASN A 64 -13.94 -8.16 -8.22
CA ASN A 64 -15.05 -9.10 -8.10
C ASN A 64 -14.54 -10.52 -8.40
N THR A 65 -14.63 -11.41 -7.42
CA THR A 65 -14.16 -12.80 -7.56
C THR A 65 -15.13 -13.72 -8.28
N SER A 66 -16.42 -13.35 -8.38
CA SER A 66 -17.41 -14.20 -9.04
C SER A 66 -17.16 -14.36 -10.54
N ASP A 67 -16.58 -13.35 -11.18
CA ASP A 67 -16.30 -13.28 -12.60
C ASP A 67 -14.83 -12.92 -12.92
N MET A 68 -13.99 -12.80 -11.89
CA MET A 68 -12.57 -12.39 -11.99
C MET A 68 -12.39 -11.06 -12.75
N ARG A 69 -13.32 -10.12 -12.56
CA ARG A 69 -13.30 -8.80 -13.19
C ARG A 69 -13.02 -7.71 -12.17
N TYR A 70 -12.27 -6.70 -12.60
CA TYR A 70 -12.24 -5.43 -11.89
C TYR A 70 -13.12 -4.41 -12.61
N THR A 71 -13.70 -3.53 -11.81
CA THR A 71 -14.43 -2.35 -12.25
C THR A 71 -13.97 -1.15 -11.44
N GLY A 72 -14.06 0.04 -12.02
CA GLY A 72 -13.63 1.25 -11.35
C GLY A 72 -13.90 2.49 -12.17
N HIS A 73 -13.30 3.58 -11.73
CA HIS A 73 -13.33 4.89 -12.39
C HIS A 73 -11.94 5.51 -12.33
N GLY A 74 -11.46 6.05 -13.42
CA GLY A 74 -10.11 6.59 -13.53
C GLY A 74 -9.97 8.07 -13.14
N GLY A 75 -11.10 8.71 -12.86
CA GLY A 75 -11.19 10.16 -12.68
C GLY A 75 -12.06 10.81 -13.76
N CYS A 76 -11.90 10.38 -15.00
CA CYS A 76 -12.71 10.80 -16.15
C CYS A 76 -13.66 9.70 -16.60
N ASN A 77 -13.14 8.49 -16.71
CA ASN A 77 -13.79 7.39 -17.40
C ASN A 77 -13.98 6.20 -16.47
N GLY A 78 -15.03 5.42 -16.77
CA GLY A 78 -15.18 4.07 -16.24
C GLY A 78 -14.06 3.18 -16.79
N VAL A 79 -13.44 2.39 -15.92
CA VAL A 79 -12.39 1.44 -16.29
C VAL A 79 -12.75 0.04 -15.81
N GLY A 80 -12.36 -0.98 -16.56
CA GLY A 80 -12.63 -2.36 -16.20
C GLY A 80 -11.86 -3.34 -17.05
N GLY A 81 -11.76 -4.57 -16.57
CA GLY A 81 -11.07 -5.66 -17.23
C GLY A 81 -11.11 -6.92 -16.39
N THR A 82 -10.21 -7.85 -16.65
CA THR A 82 -10.04 -9.05 -15.84
C THR A 82 -8.80 -8.94 -14.95
N PHE A 83 -8.74 -9.73 -13.90
CA PHE A 83 -7.56 -9.82 -13.05
C PHE A 83 -7.25 -11.28 -12.69
N GLU A 84 -6.02 -11.53 -12.33
CA GLU A 84 -5.53 -12.77 -11.74
C GLU A 84 -5.01 -12.45 -10.34
N LEU A 85 -5.41 -13.23 -9.34
CA LEU A 85 -5.02 -13.03 -7.94
C LEU A 85 -4.49 -14.33 -7.35
N LYS A 86 -3.29 -14.27 -6.77
CA LYS A 86 -2.68 -15.33 -5.98
C LYS A 86 -2.38 -14.78 -4.58
N SER A 87 -3.39 -14.79 -3.72
CA SER A 87 -3.35 -14.14 -2.39
C SER A 87 -2.25 -14.73 -1.49
N SER A 88 -2.00 -16.04 -1.57
CA SER A 88 -0.97 -16.72 -0.76
C SER A 88 0.45 -16.19 -0.96
N VAL A 89 0.71 -15.54 -2.10
CA VAL A 89 2.02 -14.96 -2.45
C VAL A 89 1.91 -13.48 -2.84
N MET A 90 0.80 -12.85 -2.50
CA MET A 90 0.50 -11.42 -2.77
C MET A 90 0.77 -11.00 -4.23
N ARG A 91 0.42 -11.88 -5.18
CA ARG A 91 0.54 -11.58 -6.61
C ARG A 91 -0.79 -11.17 -7.19
N ILE A 92 -0.76 -10.14 -8.01
CA ILE A 92 -1.91 -9.65 -8.77
C ILE A 92 -1.47 -9.25 -10.16
N LYS A 93 -2.34 -9.48 -11.14
CA LYS A 93 -2.15 -9.03 -12.51
C LYS A 93 -3.47 -8.51 -13.05
N PHE A 94 -3.46 -7.33 -13.60
CA PHE A 94 -4.61 -6.74 -14.27
C PHE A 94 -4.43 -6.87 -15.79
N ASN A 95 -5.48 -7.29 -16.48
CA ASN A 95 -5.51 -7.33 -17.94
C ASN A 95 -6.40 -6.19 -18.44
N GLN A 96 -5.95 -5.56 -19.51
CA GLN A 96 -6.69 -4.45 -20.12
C GLN A 96 -8.08 -4.89 -20.55
N GLY A 97 -9.05 -4.07 -20.25
CA GLY A 97 -10.44 -4.24 -20.65
C GLY A 97 -10.96 -2.99 -21.36
N MET A 98 -12.25 -2.73 -21.18
CA MET A 98 -12.91 -1.56 -21.76
C MET A 98 -12.77 -0.34 -20.86
N SER A 99 -12.68 0.83 -21.49
CA SER A 99 -12.82 2.14 -20.86
C SER A 99 -13.72 3.02 -21.72
N THR A 100 -14.50 3.90 -21.11
CA THR A 100 -15.16 4.99 -21.84
C THR A 100 -14.10 5.99 -22.32
N MET A 101 -14.44 6.85 -23.26
CA MET A 101 -13.50 7.79 -23.88
C MET A 101 -14.05 9.23 -23.81
N ILE A 102 -14.17 9.73 -22.59
CA ILE A 102 -14.58 11.11 -22.32
C ILE A 102 -13.31 11.93 -22.07
N ALA A 103 -13.21 13.10 -22.68
CA ALA A 103 -12.14 14.04 -22.37
C ALA A 103 -12.49 14.83 -21.11
N CYS A 104 -11.53 14.98 -20.20
CA CYS A 104 -11.64 15.80 -19.02
C CYS A 104 -10.27 16.30 -18.55
N ASP A 105 -10.28 17.22 -17.56
CA ASP A 105 -9.06 17.84 -17.07
C ASP A 105 -8.11 16.90 -16.32
N ASP A 106 -8.63 15.78 -15.77
CA ASP A 106 -7.87 14.79 -14.99
C ASP A 106 -7.45 13.56 -15.83
N LEU A 107 -7.48 13.65 -17.16
CA LEU A 107 -7.18 12.54 -18.07
C LEU A 107 -5.74 12.02 -17.91
N GLU A 108 -4.79 12.88 -17.55
CA GLU A 108 -3.41 12.47 -17.29
C GLU A 108 -3.33 11.58 -16.04
N THR A 109 -4.02 11.96 -14.97
CA THR A 109 -4.13 11.16 -13.75
C THR A 109 -4.78 9.80 -14.03
N GLU A 110 -5.84 9.77 -14.85
CA GLU A 110 -6.48 8.53 -15.27
C GLU A 110 -5.51 7.62 -16.03
N ARG A 111 -4.78 8.15 -17.00
CA ARG A 111 -3.78 7.38 -17.77
C ARG A 111 -2.72 6.77 -16.86
N ALA A 112 -2.20 7.56 -15.92
CA ALA A 112 -1.21 7.09 -14.95
C ALA A 112 -1.80 6.03 -14.01
N PHE A 113 -3.05 6.18 -13.58
CA PHE A 113 -3.76 5.19 -12.77
C PHE A 113 -3.94 3.86 -13.52
N VAL A 114 -4.44 3.90 -14.75
CA VAL A 114 -4.62 2.68 -15.59
C VAL A 114 -3.27 2.02 -15.84
N GLN A 115 -2.22 2.79 -16.16
CA GLN A 115 -0.87 2.28 -16.34
C GLN A 115 -0.33 1.61 -15.07
N ALA A 116 -0.60 2.16 -13.89
CA ALA A 116 -0.21 1.57 -12.61
C ALA A 116 -0.92 0.22 -12.38
N LEU A 117 -2.22 0.12 -12.66
CA LEU A 117 -2.94 -1.15 -12.60
C LEU A 117 -2.31 -2.20 -13.52
N LEU A 118 -2.16 -1.90 -14.81
CA LEU A 118 -1.67 -2.84 -15.82
C LEU A 118 -0.20 -3.25 -15.61
N SER A 119 0.59 -2.41 -14.95
CA SER A 119 2.01 -2.67 -14.67
C SER A 119 2.23 -3.46 -13.39
N ALA A 120 1.24 -3.51 -12.49
CA ALA A 120 1.37 -4.17 -11.21
C ALA A 120 1.52 -5.70 -11.36
N ASP A 121 2.44 -6.29 -10.59
CA ASP A 121 2.62 -7.74 -10.51
C ASP A 121 2.53 -8.29 -9.09
N ASN A 122 2.52 -7.41 -8.10
CA ASN A 122 2.33 -7.76 -6.70
C ASN A 122 1.67 -6.61 -5.92
N TYR A 123 1.20 -6.94 -4.72
CA TYR A 123 0.59 -5.96 -3.82
C TYR A 123 1.02 -6.20 -2.38
N SER A 124 0.82 -5.20 -1.54
CA SER A 124 0.92 -5.32 -0.09
C SER A 124 -0.25 -4.59 0.57
N VAL A 125 -0.64 -5.04 1.76
CA VAL A 125 -1.70 -4.41 2.55
C VAL A 125 -1.14 -4.08 3.93
N ASN A 126 -1.37 -2.85 4.37
CA ASN A 126 -1.06 -2.41 5.73
C ASN A 126 -2.28 -1.66 6.29
N GLY A 127 -3.00 -2.32 7.21
CA GLY A 127 -4.28 -1.81 7.71
C GLY A 127 -5.28 -1.58 6.57
N ASN A 128 -5.69 -0.33 6.39
CA ASN A 128 -6.64 0.07 5.34
C ASN A 128 -5.96 0.55 4.05
N THR A 129 -4.65 0.40 3.94
CA THR A 129 -3.88 0.84 2.76
C THR A 129 -3.47 -0.36 1.92
N LEU A 130 -3.83 -0.34 0.64
CA LEU A 130 -3.37 -1.25 -0.40
C LEU A 130 -2.31 -0.55 -1.24
N THR A 131 -1.20 -1.21 -1.47
CA THR A 131 -0.14 -0.72 -2.36
C THR A 131 0.05 -1.71 -3.51
N LEU A 132 0.01 -1.21 -4.73
CA LEU A 132 0.37 -1.96 -5.93
C LEU A 132 1.83 -1.68 -6.29
N ASN A 133 2.57 -2.75 -6.58
CA ASN A 133 3.99 -2.67 -6.89
C ASN A 133 4.33 -3.43 -8.17
N LYS A 134 5.51 -3.14 -8.73
CA LYS A 134 6.14 -3.93 -9.79
C LYS A 134 7.48 -4.45 -9.30
N ALA A 135 7.60 -5.78 -9.18
CA ALA A 135 8.80 -6.44 -8.65
C ALA A 135 9.21 -5.85 -7.28
N ARG A 136 10.48 -5.48 -7.11
CA ARG A 136 11.02 -4.82 -5.90
C ARG A 136 11.18 -3.30 -6.08
N MET A 137 10.51 -2.73 -7.06
CA MET A 137 10.58 -1.29 -7.35
C MET A 137 9.73 -0.47 -6.37
N ALA A 138 9.84 0.85 -6.47
CA ALA A 138 8.98 1.76 -5.74
C ALA A 138 7.49 1.50 -6.04
N PRO A 139 6.60 1.82 -5.09
CA PRO A 139 5.16 1.67 -5.29
C PRO A 139 4.66 2.39 -6.54
N LEU A 140 3.86 1.69 -7.35
CA LEU A 140 3.19 2.28 -8.52
C LEU A 140 2.00 3.13 -8.09
N ALA A 141 1.20 2.62 -7.15
CA ALA A 141 0.01 3.31 -6.66
C ALA A 141 -0.32 2.87 -5.23
N LYS A 142 -0.87 3.79 -4.43
CA LYS A 142 -1.45 3.49 -3.12
C LYS A 142 -2.93 3.85 -3.08
N PHE A 143 -3.65 3.06 -2.33
CA PHE A 143 -5.10 3.16 -2.19
C PHE A 143 -5.50 3.04 -0.73
N VAL A 144 -6.62 3.65 -0.39
CA VAL A 144 -7.28 3.46 0.90
C VAL A 144 -8.63 2.77 0.71
N LEU A 145 -8.99 1.96 1.70
CA LEU A 145 -10.29 1.33 1.77
C LEU A 145 -11.36 2.41 2.00
N ARG A 146 -12.46 2.34 1.21
CA ARG A 146 -13.63 3.20 1.36
C ARG A 146 -14.65 2.54 2.27
#